data_f8f8351e6cc04b9fb5b04885b3f70c7d
#
_entry.id   f8f8351e6cc04b9fb5b04885b3f70c7d
#
_cell.length_a   1.000
_cell.length_b   1.000
_cell.length_c   1.000
_cell.angle_alpha   90.00
_cell.angle_beta   90.00
_cell.angle_gamma   90.00
#
_symmetry.space_group_name_H-M   'P 1'
#
loop_
_entity.id
_entity.type
_entity.pdbx_description
1 polymer ?
#
loop_
_entity_poly.entity_id
_entity_poly.type
_entity_poly.pdbx_seq_one_letter_code
_entity_poly.pdbx_strand_id
1 'polypeptide(L)'
;MRQERAFRVALALAAVACVVPLWSVKLLPFCDMPEQIAVIATLRHWNDATWSGPYVLDVGKSQYVLYHLVGALLAVPLGSAELANLVLLSAVGIATPYAFRSLLRALGRDERLALFAVPVFWSRPLVMGFLPYVASTPVVAYGLALAVRQGEAPTRKRAVLLAALAVALFFLHVDPFVLFMLAAGLIRAVIGVRDVVQSEGRRSRAIVRSLASTVWSLSWAVPSLVVAATWALLGSLRGSVDQHHVSFIGMGELVREFPAWSHDVWRSHVDEVCSIIVWTAFAVLLVQRGTGKPDRWKGAVAAAPFAAAVVTYFALPYSVGAASMLNVRIAVFVALFAPLLVERIDGLRGAVPLGAVFIATFVLSGDAFHEVRRIEGEEIGRMSSVLDRIRPGSKVLTLPFHVTSQRTHWAPWTFLGAYARSRGGGVSSFSFTEIPHWPIHYKAGAEPPSKPLFWTFNACGYRNDVDGSYYDYVIARGNIDPFRDAPPGPVFRRVDGDRDLVLYERVPGATNPAWSVADGGPCESRKSLELKDVRGVPGDLEPMP
;
A
#
# COMPACT_ATOMS: atom_id res chain seq x y z
N MET A 1 7.62 -15.37 -34.15
CA MET A 1 8.35 -16.12 -33.10
C MET A 1 9.48 -15.31 -32.45
N ARG A 2 10.45 -14.74 -33.19
CA ARG A 2 11.60 -13.98 -32.60
C ARG A 2 11.16 -12.75 -31.79
N GLN A 3 10.22 -11.93 -32.29
CA GLN A 3 9.73 -10.73 -31.59
C GLN A 3 9.00 -11.07 -30.29
N GLU A 4 8.17 -12.11 -30.28
CA GLU A 4 7.46 -12.55 -29.07
C GLU A 4 8.42 -13.06 -27.99
N ARG A 5 9.46 -13.81 -28.41
CA ARG A 5 10.51 -14.27 -27.49
C ARG A 5 11.29 -13.09 -26.90
N ALA A 6 11.68 -12.13 -27.72
CA ALA A 6 12.36 -10.91 -27.28
C ALA A 6 11.53 -10.12 -26.29
N PHE A 7 10.22 -9.94 -26.56
CA PHE A 7 9.32 -9.27 -25.64
C PHE A 7 9.20 -10.02 -24.30
N ARG A 8 9.02 -11.34 -24.30
CA ARG A 8 8.95 -12.13 -23.05
C ARG A 8 10.21 -11.97 -22.20
N VAL A 9 11.37 -11.99 -22.83
CA VAL A 9 12.65 -11.74 -22.14
C VAL A 9 12.71 -10.32 -21.60
N ALA A 10 12.36 -9.31 -22.40
CA ALA A 10 12.34 -7.92 -21.96
C ALA A 10 11.40 -7.72 -20.76
N LEU A 11 10.18 -8.28 -20.81
CA LEU A 11 9.22 -8.19 -19.70
C LEU A 11 9.77 -8.86 -18.42
N ALA A 12 10.39 -10.04 -18.55
CA ALA A 12 10.99 -10.74 -17.42
C ALA A 12 12.16 -9.94 -16.81
N LEU A 13 13.05 -9.40 -17.64
CA LEU A 13 14.17 -8.57 -17.19
C LEU A 13 13.67 -7.31 -16.48
N ALA A 14 12.69 -6.60 -17.05
CA ALA A 14 12.10 -5.42 -16.44
C ALA A 14 11.45 -5.73 -15.09
N ALA A 15 10.65 -6.82 -15.02
CA ALA A 15 9.99 -7.24 -13.78
C ALA A 15 10.99 -7.61 -12.67
N VAL A 16 12.08 -8.31 -13.04
CA VAL A 16 13.15 -8.65 -12.08
C VAL A 16 13.90 -7.38 -11.65
N ALA A 17 14.32 -6.52 -12.59
CA ALA A 17 15.00 -5.27 -12.26
C ALA A 17 14.20 -4.40 -11.30
N CYS A 18 12.87 -4.37 -11.46
CA CYS A 18 11.96 -3.59 -10.62
C CYS A 18 11.97 -4.00 -9.14
N VAL A 19 12.23 -5.27 -8.82
CA VAL A 19 12.22 -5.77 -7.44
C VAL A 19 13.62 -5.85 -6.81
N VAL A 20 14.68 -5.71 -7.59
CA VAL A 20 16.07 -5.73 -7.08
C VAL A 20 16.32 -4.72 -5.96
N PRO A 21 15.81 -3.47 -6.02
CA PRO A 21 16.04 -2.49 -4.96
C PRO A 21 15.52 -2.94 -3.59
N LEU A 22 14.48 -3.77 -3.53
CA LEU A 22 13.94 -4.30 -2.27
C LEU A 22 14.97 -5.14 -1.50
N TRP A 23 15.93 -5.75 -2.20
CA TRP A 23 16.94 -6.65 -1.64
C TRP A 23 18.28 -5.95 -1.37
N SER A 24 18.37 -4.65 -1.64
CA SER A 24 19.63 -3.90 -1.52
C SER A 24 19.97 -3.47 -0.11
N VAL A 25 19.00 -3.49 0.82
CA VAL A 25 19.12 -3.02 2.19
C VAL A 25 18.43 -3.96 3.17
N LYS A 26 18.80 -3.87 4.45
CA LYS A 26 18.18 -4.67 5.51
C LYS A 26 16.82 -4.14 5.94
N LEU A 27 16.69 -2.82 6.03
CA LEU A 27 15.48 -2.13 6.46
C LEU A 27 15.03 -1.17 5.36
N LEU A 28 13.92 -1.49 4.73
CA LEU A 28 13.34 -0.63 3.70
C LEU A 28 12.70 0.62 4.35
N PRO A 29 12.91 1.82 3.77
CA PRO A 29 12.37 3.06 4.31
C PRO A 29 10.90 3.28 3.90
N PHE A 30 10.03 2.31 4.19
CA PHE A 30 8.61 2.37 3.89
C PHE A 30 7.81 2.59 5.18
N CYS A 31 6.98 3.64 5.21
CA CYS A 31 6.35 4.19 6.41
C CYS A 31 5.66 3.11 7.29
N ASP A 32 4.61 2.48 6.77
CA ASP A 32 3.78 1.53 7.52
C ASP A 32 4.33 0.09 7.51
N MET A 33 5.36 -0.17 6.70
CA MET A 33 5.89 -1.52 6.53
C MET A 33 6.35 -2.18 7.83
N PRO A 34 6.98 -1.48 8.80
CA PRO A 34 7.35 -2.08 10.07
C PRO A 34 6.15 -2.66 10.83
N GLU A 35 5.00 -1.97 10.81
CA GLU A 35 3.75 -2.44 11.41
C GLU A 35 3.20 -3.68 10.70
N GLN A 36 3.25 -3.72 9.36
CA GLN A 36 2.84 -4.90 8.60
C GLN A 36 3.69 -6.13 8.94
N ILE A 37 5.02 -5.94 9.01
CA ILE A 37 5.96 -7.01 9.36
C ILE A 37 5.75 -7.48 10.81
N ALA A 38 5.48 -6.55 11.73
CA ALA A 38 5.23 -6.89 13.13
C ALA A 38 3.96 -7.75 13.30
N VAL A 39 2.90 -7.50 12.52
CA VAL A 39 1.71 -8.38 12.51
C VAL A 39 2.06 -9.76 11.95
N ILE A 40 2.79 -9.84 10.84
CA ILE A 40 3.27 -11.11 10.26
C ILE A 40 4.05 -11.91 11.30
N ALA A 41 4.97 -11.26 12.02
CA ALA A 41 5.77 -11.89 13.07
C ALA A 41 4.91 -12.36 14.24
N THR A 42 3.98 -11.54 14.72
CA THR A 42 3.05 -11.89 15.80
C THR A 42 2.19 -13.11 15.42
N LEU A 43 1.64 -13.14 14.20
CA LEU A 43 0.84 -14.28 13.73
C LEU A 43 1.68 -15.55 13.57
N ARG A 44 2.91 -15.45 13.08
CA ARG A 44 3.84 -16.57 12.98
C ARG A 44 4.12 -17.22 14.34
N HIS A 45 4.28 -16.39 15.39
CA HIS A 45 4.62 -16.80 16.74
C HIS A 45 3.41 -16.78 17.68
N TRP A 46 2.20 -16.97 17.17
CA TRP A 46 0.96 -16.83 17.95
C TRP A 46 0.90 -17.71 19.21
N ASN A 47 1.54 -18.86 19.18
CA ASN A 47 1.59 -19.80 20.32
C ASN A 47 2.64 -19.43 21.38
N ASP A 48 3.45 -18.39 21.16
CA ASP A 48 4.44 -17.89 22.12
C ASP A 48 3.89 -16.63 22.81
N ALA A 49 3.79 -16.69 24.14
CA ALA A 49 3.24 -15.60 24.95
C ALA A 49 4.08 -14.31 24.86
N THR A 50 5.37 -14.39 24.53
CA THR A 50 6.23 -13.23 24.28
C THR A 50 5.70 -12.38 23.12
N TRP A 51 5.06 -13.03 22.14
CA TRP A 51 4.52 -12.39 20.93
C TRP A 51 3.03 -12.12 21.02
N SER A 52 2.25 -13.11 21.45
CA SER A 52 0.79 -13.02 21.46
C SER A 52 0.21 -12.56 22.81
N GLY A 53 1.02 -12.57 23.88
CA GLY A 53 0.58 -12.26 25.23
C GLY A 53 -0.24 -10.98 25.35
N PRO A 54 0.21 -9.84 24.78
CA PRO A 54 -0.50 -8.58 24.82
C PRO A 54 -1.73 -8.50 23.91
N TYR A 55 -1.94 -9.46 22.98
CA TYR A 55 -2.87 -9.29 21.87
C TYR A 55 -4.02 -10.31 21.86
N VAL A 56 -5.12 -9.92 21.22
CA VAL A 56 -6.21 -10.78 20.76
C VAL A 56 -6.28 -10.74 19.24
N LEU A 57 -6.64 -11.89 18.64
CA LEU A 57 -6.84 -12.00 17.20
C LEU A 57 -8.32 -11.74 16.88
N ASP A 58 -8.60 -10.75 16.04
CA ASP A 58 -9.94 -10.38 15.61
C ASP A 58 -10.08 -10.39 14.08
N VAL A 59 -9.95 -11.60 13.51
CA VAL A 59 -10.01 -11.81 12.05
C VAL A 59 -11.38 -11.41 11.47
N GLY A 60 -12.44 -11.54 12.27
CA GLY A 60 -13.82 -11.26 11.85
C GLY A 60 -14.08 -9.79 11.55
N LYS A 61 -13.33 -8.89 12.17
CA LYS A 61 -13.48 -7.44 11.99
C LYS A 61 -12.49 -6.83 10.99
N SER A 62 -11.45 -7.58 10.56
CA SER A 62 -10.40 -7.07 9.70
C SER A 62 -10.63 -7.40 8.24
N GLN A 63 -10.58 -6.37 7.37
CA GLN A 63 -10.49 -6.55 5.91
C GLN A 63 -9.04 -6.58 5.39
N TYR A 64 -8.01 -6.54 6.23
CA TYR A 64 -6.60 -6.53 5.82
C TYR A 64 -5.85 -7.82 6.21
N VAL A 65 -6.58 -8.86 6.58
CA VAL A 65 -5.98 -10.05 7.21
C VAL A 65 -5.21 -10.94 6.24
N LEU A 66 -5.60 -11.03 4.97
CA LEU A 66 -5.06 -12.02 4.04
C LEU A 66 -3.58 -11.82 3.76
N TYR A 67 -3.12 -10.57 3.60
CA TYR A 67 -1.70 -10.26 3.42
C TYR A 67 -0.85 -10.80 4.57
N HIS A 68 -1.30 -10.53 5.79
CA HIS A 68 -0.58 -10.93 7.00
C HIS A 68 -0.58 -12.44 7.21
N LEU A 69 -1.69 -13.13 6.93
CA LEU A 69 -1.77 -14.58 7.01
C LEU A 69 -0.83 -15.25 6.00
N VAL A 70 -0.83 -14.79 4.75
CA VAL A 70 0.09 -15.30 3.72
C VAL A 70 1.54 -15.02 4.11
N GLY A 71 1.83 -13.81 4.59
CA GLY A 71 3.14 -13.44 5.11
C GLY A 71 3.59 -14.33 6.28
N ALA A 72 2.70 -14.59 7.24
CA ALA A 72 2.99 -15.45 8.39
C ALA A 72 3.24 -16.90 7.97
N LEU A 73 2.44 -17.44 7.05
CA LEU A 73 2.67 -18.78 6.49
C LEU A 73 4.01 -18.90 5.77
N LEU A 74 4.38 -17.88 4.98
CA LEU A 74 5.69 -17.82 4.32
C LEU A 74 6.84 -17.67 5.34
N ALA A 75 6.61 -16.94 6.42
CA ALA A 75 7.62 -16.71 7.44
C ALA A 75 8.00 -18.00 8.20
N VAL A 76 7.14 -19.02 8.22
CA VAL A 76 7.45 -20.31 8.88
C VAL A 76 8.66 -20.99 8.21
N PRO A 77 8.65 -21.33 6.91
CA PRO A 77 9.79 -21.97 6.27
C PRO A 77 10.99 -21.02 6.06
N LEU A 78 10.75 -19.71 5.93
CA LEU A 78 11.81 -18.73 5.71
C LEU A 78 12.52 -18.29 7.00
N GLY A 79 11.97 -18.61 8.17
CA GLY A 79 12.56 -18.28 9.46
C GLY A 79 12.48 -16.79 9.86
N SER A 80 11.95 -15.90 9.01
CA SER A 80 11.91 -14.46 9.22
C SER A 80 10.66 -13.81 8.61
N ALA A 81 9.99 -12.95 9.38
CA ALA A 81 8.87 -12.16 8.90
C ALA A 81 9.33 -11.06 7.90
N GLU A 82 10.50 -10.47 8.14
CA GLU A 82 11.11 -9.49 7.22
C GLU A 82 11.40 -10.13 5.86
N LEU A 83 12.01 -11.32 5.85
CA LEU A 83 12.30 -12.05 4.61
C LEU A 83 11.01 -12.49 3.90
N ALA A 84 10.01 -12.97 4.64
CA ALA A 84 8.71 -13.35 4.07
C ALA A 84 8.02 -12.16 3.39
N ASN A 85 8.08 -10.99 4.02
CA ASN A 85 7.55 -9.74 3.46
C ASN A 85 8.28 -9.34 2.16
N LEU A 86 9.62 -9.44 2.12
CA LEU A 86 10.42 -9.17 0.91
C LEU A 86 10.08 -10.13 -0.23
N VAL A 87 9.95 -11.42 0.06
CA VAL A 87 9.53 -12.44 -0.93
C VAL A 87 8.15 -12.14 -1.46
N LEU A 88 7.19 -11.80 -0.57
CA LEU A 88 5.82 -11.48 -0.96
C LEU A 88 5.75 -10.23 -1.83
N LEU A 89 6.45 -9.15 -1.46
CA LEU A 89 6.52 -7.93 -2.27
C LEU A 89 7.18 -8.18 -3.63
N SER A 90 8.24 -8.99 -3.66
CA SER A 90 8.89 -9.37 -4.92
C SER A 90 7.94 -10.16 -5.83
N ALA A 91 7.18 -11.08 -5.24
CA ALA A 91 6.16 -11.82 -5.98
C ALA A 91 5.06 -10.90 -6.54
N VAL A 92 4.63 -9.90 -5.78
CA VAL A 92 3.66 -8.88 -6.23
C VAL A 92 4.22 -8.04 -7.37
N GLY A 93 5.44 -7.52 -7.25
CA GLY A 93 6.09 -6.72 -8.30
C GLY A 93 6.24 -7.50 -9.60
N ILE A 94 6.65 -8.76 -9.52
CA ILE A 94 6.78 -9.64 -10.68
C ILE A 94 5.40 -10.04 -11.25
N ALA A 95 4.43 -10.38 -10.40
CA ALA A 95 3.12 -10.84 -10.85
C ALA A 95 2.31 -9.73 -11.56
N THR A 96 2.48 -8.47 -11.18
CA THR A 96 1.69 -7.34 -11.70
C THR A 96 1.74 -7.23 -13.24
N PRO A 97 2.89 -7.15 -13.91
CA PRO A 97 2.93 -7.06 -15.37
C PRO A 97 2.39 -8.32 -16.07
N TYR A 98 2.54 -9.51 -15.48
CA TYR A 98 1.98 -10.74 -16.06
C TYR A 98 0.46 -10.83 -15.88
N ALA A 99 -0.09 -10.37 -14.76
CA ALA A 99 -1.52 -10.23 -14.53
C ALA A 99 -2.13 -9.22 -15.51
N PHE A 100 -1.49 -8.07 -15.68
CA PHE A 100 -1.90 -7.05 -16.65
C PHE A 100 -1.81 -7.57 -18.09
N ARG A 101 -0.76 -8.31 -18.44
CA ARG A 101 -0.64 -9.01 -19.72
C ARG A 101 -1.83 -9.96 -19.96
N SER A 102 -2.28 -10.67 -18.93
CA SER A 102 -3.48 -11.54 -19.04
C SER A 102 -4.75 -10.73 -19.31
N LEU A 103 -4.87 -9.53 -18.73
CA LEU A 103 -5.98 -8.61 -18.98
C LEU A 103 -5.93 -8.05 -20.41
N LEU A 104 -4.77 -7.61 -20.89
CA LEU A 104 -4.57 -7.16 -22.28
C LEU A 104 -5.01 -8.23 -23.27
N ARG A 105 -4.57 -9.48 -23.05
CA ARG A 105 -4.96 -10.63 -23.89
C ARG A 105 -6.47 -10.87 -23.86
N ALA A 106 -7.11 -10.78 -22.68
CA ALA A 106 -8.55 -10.98 -22.55
C ALA A 106 -9.34 -9.89 -23.29
N LEU A 107 -8.82 -8.67 -23.33
CA LEU A 107 -9.40 -7.51 -24.02
C LEU A 107 -9.03 -7.42 -25.51
N GLY A 108 -8.20 -8.35 -26.01
CA GLY A 108 -7.69 -8.32 -27.39
C GLY A 108 -6.76 -7.13 -27.68
N ARG A 109 -6.06 -6.65 -26.64
CA ARG A 109 -5.06 -5.58 -26.74
C ARG A 109 -3.65 -6.17 -26.94
N ASP A 110 -2.72 -5.34 -27.38
CA ASP A 110 -1.33 -5.75 -27.60
C ASP A 110 -0.67 -6.08 -26.25
N GLU A 111 -0.18 -7.33 -26.12
CA GLU A 111 0.45 -7.81 -24.90
C GLU A 111 1.73 -7.05 -24.52
N ARG A 112 2.38 -6.37 -25.48
CA ARG A 112 3.58 -5.58 -25.24
C ARG A 112 3.33 -4.36 -24.35
N LEU A 113 2.09 -3.89 -24.27
CA LEU A 113 1.66 -2.85 -23.31
C LEU A 113 1.85 -3.27 -21.84
N ALA A 114 2.08 -4.55 -21.55
CA ALA A 114 2.39 -5.01 -20.20
C ALA A 114 3.68 -4.40 -19.62
N LEU A 115 4.59 -3.86 -20.45
CA LEU A 115 5.75 -3.10 -19.99
C LEU A 115 5.36 -1.86 -19.17
N PHE A 116 4.24 -1.22 -19.48
CA PHE A 116 3.75 -0.06 -18.72
C PHE A 116 3.35 -0.39 -17.27
N ALA A 117 3.04 -1.66 -16.98
CA ALA A 117 2.67 -2.08 -15.63
C ALA A 117 3.88 -2.23 -14.70
N VAL A 118 5.11 -2.31 -15.23
CA VAL A 118 6.31 -2.53 -14.41
C VAL A 118 6.65 -1.29 -13.57
N PRO A 119 6.79 -0.07 -14.14
CA PRO A 119 7.14 1.12 -13.37
C PRO A 119 6.07 1.52 -12.34
N VAL A 120 4.81 1.09 -12.51
CA VAL A 120 3.71 1.36 -11.56
C VAL A 120 3.97 0.76 -10.16
N PHE A 121 4.84 -0.23 -10.06
CA PHE A 121 5.22 -0.82 -8.77
C PHE A 121 5.86 0.21 -7.83
N TRP A 122 6.77 1.05 -8.33
CA TRP A 122 7.38 2.15 -7.56
C TRP A 122 6.43 3.34 -7.51
N SER A 123 5.44 3.23 -6.66
CA SER A 123 4.38 4.22 -6.46
C SER A 123 4.28 4.61 -4.99
N ARG A 124 3.63 5.73 -4.70
CA ARG A 124 3.48 6.22 -3.33
C ARG A 124 2.84 5.20 -2.38
N PRO A 125 1.80 4.44 -2.75
CA PRO A 125 1.27 3.38 -1.88
C PRO A 125 2.29 2.33 -1.46
N LEU A 126 3.27 1.98 -2.30
CA LEU A 126 4.34 1.06 -1.92
C LEU A 126 5.20 1.64 -0.81
N VAL A 127 5.69 2.86 -1.01
CA VAL A 127 6.64 3.50 -0.07
C VAL A 127 5.96 4.04 1.19
N MET A 128 4.66 4.30 1.12
CA MET A 128 3.82 4.51 2.31
C MET A 128 3.61 3.22 3.11
N GLY A 129 3.95 2.06 2.55
CA GLY A 129 3.80 0.77 3.23
C GLY A 129 2.38 0.21 3.21
N PHE A 130 1.53 0.65 2.28
CA PHE A 130 0.18 0.11 2.09
C PHE A 130 0.23 -1.26 1.41
N LEU A 131 0.97 -2.20 2.02
CA LEU A 131 1.35 -3.46 1.40
C LEU A 131 0.16 -4.35 1.00
N PRO A 132 -0.92 -4.49 1.79
CA PRO A 132 -2.12 -5.21 1.37
C PRO A 132 -2.78 -4.59 0.12
N TYR A 133 -2.77 -3.24 0.03
CA TYR A 133 -3.26 -2.52 -1.14
C TYR A 133 -2.40 -2.83 -2.39
N VAL A 134 -1.08 -2.72 -2.27
CA VAL A 134 -0.14 -3.02 -3.37
C VAL A 134 -0.27 -4.48 -3.82
N ALA A 135 -0.42 -5.41 -2.87
CA ALA A 135 -0.61 -6.83 -3.16
C ALA A 135 -1.92 -7.13 -3.92
N SER A 136 -2.91 -6.26 -3.80
CA SER A 136 -4.18 -6.39 -4.54
C SER A 136 -4.04 -6.09 -6.04
N THR A 137 -3.01 -5.34 -6.47
CA THR A 137 -2.83 -4.87 -7.85
C THR A 137 -2.83 -6.02 -8.89
N PRO A 138 -2.00 -7.08 -8.75
CA PRO A 138 -2.04 -8.20 -9.67
C PRO A 138 -3.35 -8.99 -9.56
N VAL A 139 -3.98 -9.04 -8.38
CA VAL A 139 -5.25 -9.76 -8.17
C VAL A 139 -6.38 -9.07 -8.92
N VAL A 140 -6.47 -7.73 -8.85
CA VAL A 140 -7.44 -6.93 -9.63
C VAL A 140 -7.23 -7.13 -11.13
N ALA A 141 -6.00 -6.97 -11.63
CA ALA A 141 -5.71 -7.10 -13.05
C ALA A 141 -6.06 -8.51 -13.59
N TYR A 142 -5.66 -9.57 -12.86
CA TYR A 142 -5.98 -10.95 -13.25
C TYR A 142 -7.47 -11.27 -13.09
N GLY A 143 -8.10 -10.80 -12.02
CA GLY A 143 -9.53 -10.93 -11.79
C GLY A 143 -10.36 -10.29 -12.91
N LEU A 144 -9.98 -9.08 -13.36
CA LEU A 144 -10.63 -8.43 -14.51
C LEU A 144 -10.44 -9.23 -15.81
N ALA A 145 -9.27 -9.83 -16.03
CA ALA A 145 -9.06 -10.73 -17.18
C ALA A 145 -10.03 -11.92 -17.16
N LEU A 146 -10.28 -12.48 -15.98
CA LEU A 146 -11.26 -13.55 -15.80
C LEU A 146 -12.70 -13.04 -15.97
N ALA A 147 -13.01 -11.84 -15.46
CA ALA A 147 -14.33 -11.22 -15.58
C ALA A 147 -14.71 -10.95 -17.04
N VAL A 148 -13.77 -10.45 -17.87
CA VAL A 148 -13.95 -10.29 -19.31
C VAL A 148 -14.30 -11.65 -19.95
N ARG A 149 -13.48 -12.67 -19.70
CA ARG A 149 -13.71 -14.03 -20.25
C ARG A 149 -15.01 -14.65 -19.74
N GLN A 150 -15.43 -14.35 -18.52
CA GLN A 150 -16.69 -14.81 -17.94
C GLN A 150 -17.87 -14.08 -18.59
N GLY A 151 -17.74 -12.80 -18.87
CA GLY A 151 -18.76 -12.03 -19.57
C GLY A 151 -19.00 -12.50 -21.01
N GLU A 152 -17.93 -12.88 -21.74
CA GLU A 152 -18.01 -13.37 -23.12
C GLU A 152 -18.48 -14.84 -23.21
N ALA A 153 -17.98 -15.70 -22.35
CA ALA A 153 -18.29 -17.13 -22.35
C ALA A 153 -18.36 -17.68 -20.92
N PRO A 154 -19.53 -17.61 -20.25
CA PRO A 154 -19.68 -18.00 -18.86
C PRO A 154 -19.38 -19.48 -18.62
N THR A 155 -18.56 -19.79 -17.59
CA THR A 155 -18.30 -21.16 -17.13
C THR A 155 -18.33 -21.24 -15.60
N ARG A 156 -18.82 -22.36 -15.05
CA ARG A 156 -18.86 -22.58 -13.59
C ARG A 156 -17.48 -22.50 -12.95
N LYS A 157 -16.47 -23.11 -13.58
CA LYS A 157 -15.10 -23.11 -13.10
C LYS A 157 -14.54 -21.70 -12.92
N ARG A 158 -14.78 -20.83 -13.90
CA ARG A 158 -14.36 -19.43 -13.87
C ARG A 158 -15.16 -18.61 -12.87
N ALA A 159 -16.46 -18.88 -12.73
CA ALA A 159 -17.29 -18.23 -11.72
C ALA A 159 -16.80 -18.57 -10.30
N VAL A 160 -16.47 -19.83 -10.00
CA VAL A 160 -15.91 -20.23 -8.70
C VAL A 160 -14.58 -19.54 -8.44
N LEU A 161 -13.68 -19.50 -9.43
CA LEU A 161 -12.39 -18.82 -9.28
C LEU A 161 -12.57 -17.30 -9.06
N LEU A 162 -13.47 -16.66 -9.79
CA LEU A 162 -13.79 -15.24 -9.59
C LEU A 162 -14.38 -14.98 -8.20
N ALA A 163 -15.28 -15.84 -7.72
CA ALA A 163 -15.82 -15.73 -6.37
C ALA A 163 -14.73 -15.82 -5.31
N ALA A 164 -13.83 -16.79 -5.44
CA ALA A 164 -12.70 -16.95 -4.53
C ALA A 164 -11.75 -15.72 -4.57
N LEU A 165 -11.43 -15.21 -5.78
CA LEU A 165 -10.61 -14.02 -5.94
C LEU A 165 -11.28 -12.76 -5.39
N ALA A 166 -12.59 -12.59 -5.56
CA ALA A 166 -13.31 -11.44 -5.02
C ALA A 166 -13.36 -11.46 -3.49
N VAL A 167 -13.56 -12.63 -2.88
CA VAL A 167 -13.46 -12.79 -1.42
C VAL A 167 -12.04 -12.53 -0.94
N ALA A 168 -11.04 -13.10 -1.62
CA ALA A 168 -9.64 -12.85 -1.28
C ALA A 168 -9.27 -11.35 -1.39
N LEU A 169 -9.76 -10.67 -2.43
CA LEU A 169 -9.53 -9.26 -2.64
C LEU A 169 -10.16 -8.38 -1.55
N PHE A 170 -11.37 -8.74 -1.07
CA PHE A 170 -11.98 -8.08 0.07
C PHE A 170 -11.09 -8.16 1.32
N PHE A 171 -10.52 -9.35 1.61
CA PHE A 171 -9.62 -9.55 2.74
C PHE A 171 -8.17 -9.08 2.49
N LEU A 172 -7.83 -8.69 1.26
CA LEU A 172 -6.59 -7.94 0.98
C LEU A 172 -6.78 -6.46 1.24
N HIS A 173 -7.76 -5.82 0.55
CA HIS A 173 -8.04 -4.40 0.74
C HIS A 173 -9.39 -4.00 0.12
N VAL A 174 -10.18 -3.24 0.85
CA VAL A 174 -11.54 -2.87 0.44
C VAL A 174 -11.57 -1.93 -0.77
N ASP A 175 -10.64 -0.96 -0.89
CA ASP A 175 -10.67 0.01 -2.01
C ASP A 175 -10.45 -0.68 -3.36
N PRO A 176 -9.40 -1.53 -3.56
CA PRO A 176 -9.25 -2.33 -4.76
C PRO A 176 -10.40 -3.32 -5.00
N PHE A 177 -11.03 -3.84 -3.92
CA PHE A 177 -12.23 -4.67 -4.06
C PHE A 177 -13.39 -3.89 -4.68
N VAL A 178 -13.68 -2.68 -4.17
CA VAL A 178 -14.73 -1.80 -4.72
C VAL A 178 -14.44 -1.47 -6.17
N LEU A 179 -13.21 -1.06 -6.49
CA LEU A 179 -12.78 -0.78 -7.87
C LEU A 179 -12.97 -2.01 -8.78
N PHE A 180 -12.56 -3.20 -8.32
CA PHE A 180 -12.72 -4.45 -9.06
C PHE A 180 -14.19 -4.73 -9.38
N MET A 181 -15.07 -4.58 -8.39
CA MET A 181 -16.51 -4.82 -8.55
C MET A 181 -17.13 -3.83 -9.55
N LEU A 182 -16.78 -2.54 -9.45
CA LEU A 182 -17.24 -1.50 -10.38
C LEU A 182 -16.74 -1.77 -11.80
N ALA A 183 -15.46 -2.06 -11.98
CA ALA A 183 -14.87 -2.33 -13.29
C ALA A 183 -15.47 -3.59 -13.94
N ALA A 184 -15.62 -4.68 -13.18
CA ALA A 184 -16.24 -5.91 -13.67
C ALA A 184 -17.72 -5.70 -14.02
N GLY A 185 -18.46 -4.95 -13.21
CA GLY A 185 -19.84 -4.56 -13.49
C GLY A 185 -19.95 -3.73 -14.77
N LEU A 186 -19.06 -2.73 -14.94
CA LEU A 186 -19.05 -1.88 -16.14
C LEU A 186 -18.67 -2.68 -17.40
N ILE A 187 -17.67 -3.57 -17.33
CA ILE A 187 -17.35 -4.51 -18.42
C ILE A 187 -18.58 -5.29 -18.82
N ARG A 188 -19.30 -5.86 -17.88
CA ARG A 188 -20.48 -6.69 -18.17
C ARG A 188 -21.65 -5.86 -18.70
N ALA A 189 -21.82 -4.63 -18.20
CA ALA A 189 -22.82 -3.70 -18.72
C ALA A 189 -22.57 -3.36 -20.20
N VAL A 190 -21.32 -3.05 -20.58
CA VAL A 190 -20.94 -2.76 -21.97
C VAL A 190 -21.17 -3.99 -22.87
N ILE A 191 -20.80 -5.20 -22.40
CA ILE A 191 -21.07 -6.45 -23.12
C ILE A 191 -22.58 -6.64 -23.29
N GLY A 192 -23.38 -6.40 -22.25
CA GLY A 192 -24.84 -6.53 -22.30
C GLY A 192 -25.50 -5.57 -23.28
N VAL A 193 -25.05 -4.32 -23.30
CA VAL A 193 -25.53 -3.33 -24.28
C VAL A 193 -25.15 -3.74 -25.70
N ARG A 194 -23.92 -4.21 -25.94
CA ARG A 194 -23.47 -4.75 -27.22
C ARG A 194 -24.42 -5.87 -27.69
N ASP A 195 -24.68 -6.84 -26.81
CA ASP A 195 -25.49 -8.01 -27.13
C ASP A 195 -26.94 -7.62 -27.51
N VAL A 196 -27.50 -6.58 -26.85
CA VAL A 196 -28.83 -6.05 -27.19
C VAL A 196 -28.81 -5.32 -28.53
N VAL A 197 -27.80 -4.47 -28.77
CA VAL A 197 -27.71 -3.64 -30.00
C VAL A 197 -27.44 -4.51 -31.23
N GLN A 198 -26.65 -5.58 -31.09
CA GLN A 198 -26.30 -6.49 -32.19
C GLN A 198 -27.33 -7.62 -32.41
N SER A 199 -28.33 -7.73 -31.53
CA SER A 199 -29.33 -8.78 -31.68
C SER A 199 -30.30 -8.51 -32.84
N GLU A 200 -30.48 -9.49 -33.73
CA GLU A 200 -31.54 -9.54 -34.73
C GLU A 200 -32.84 -10.03 -34.07
N GLY A 201 -33.88 -9.20 -34.05
CA GLY A 201 -35.19 -9.61 -33.53
C GLY A 201 -35.87 -8.59 -32.60
N ARG A 202 -36.92 -9.03 -31.86
CA ARG A 202 -37.67 -8.15 -30.95
C ARG A 202 -36.74 -7.68 -29.79
N ARG A 203 -36.50 -6.39 -29.72
CA ARG A 203 -35.65 -5.73 -28.70
C ARG A 203 -36.01 -6.15 -27.26
N SER A 204 -37.28 -6.32 -26.95
CA SER A 204 -37.74 -6.78 -25.62
C SER A 204 -37.16 -8.15 -25.22
N ARG A 205 -37.17 -9.13 -26.14
CA ARG A 205 -36.56 -10.45 -25.88
C ARG A 205 -35.05 -10.39 -25.75
N ALA A 206 -34.38 -9.52 -26.50
CA ALA A 206 -32.94 -9.31 -26.40
C ALA A 206 -32.55 -8.70 -25.04
N ILE A 207 -33.31 -7.72 -24.56
CA ILE A 207 -33.12 -7.10 -23.23
C ILE A 207 -33.27 -8.15 -22.13
N VAL A 208 -34.36 -8.94 -22.13
CA VAL A 208 -34.59 -9.97 -21.11
C VAL A 208 -33.46 -11.02 -21.10
N ARG A 209 -33.03 -11.50 -22.28
CA ARG A 209 -31.89 -12.42 -22.38
C ARG A 209 -30.59 -11.81 -21.87
N SER A 210 -30.32 -10.54 -22.24
CA SER A 210 -29.12 -9.84 -21.79
C SER A 210 -29.12 -9.63 -20.27
N LEU A 211 -30.25 -9.28 -19.66
CA LEU A 211 -30.40 -9.16 -18.22
C LEU A 211 -30.17 -10.51 -17.52
N ALA A 212 -30.82 -11.57 -17.99
CA ALA A 212 -30.63 -12.93 -17.43
C ALA A 212 -29.16 -13.39 -17.54
N SER A 213 -28.53 -13.16 -18.70
CA SER A 213 -27.10 -13.44 -18.90
C SER A 213 -26.21 -12.60 -17.98
N THR A 214 -26.57 -11.34 -17.74
CA THR A 214 -25.83 -10.44 -16.84
C THR A 214 -25.89 -10.96 -15.39
N VAL A 215 -27.09 -11.26 -14.89
CA VAL A 215 -27.27 -11.82 -13.55
C VAL A 215 -26.48 -13.12 -13.40
N TRP A 216 -26.59 -14.03 -14.37
CA TRP A 216 -25.85 -15.29 -14.34
C TRP A 216 -24.34 -15.08 -14.38
N SER A 217 -23.84 -14.23 -15.26
CA SER A 217 -22.40 -13.97 -15.41
C SER A 217 -21.78 -13.22 -14.23
N LEU A 218 -22.57 -12.48 -13.44
CA LEU A 218 -22.16 -11.79 -12.23
C LEU A 218 -22.47 -12.56 -10.93
N SER A 219 -23.08 -13.75 -10.99
CA SER A 219 -23.43 -14.54 -9.80
C SER A 219 -22.24 -14.87 -8.89
N TRP A 220 -21.03 -14.89 -9.45
CA TRP A 220 -19.78 -15.05 -8.71
C TRP A 220 -19.52 -13.94 -7.70
N ALA A 221 -20.14 -12.77 -7.86
CA ALA A 221 -19.95 -11.64 -6.95
C ALA A 221 -20.70 -11.83 -5.62
N VAL A 222 -21.76 -12.65 -5.60
CA VAL A 222 -22.64 -12.84 -4.44
C VAL A 222 -21.89 -13.23 -3.16
N PRO A 223 -20.96 -14.21 -3.14
CA PRO A 223 -20.25 -14.56 -1.92
C PRO A 223 -19.47 -13.39 -1.32
N SER A 224 -18.75 -12.64 -2.15
CA SER A 224 -17.96 -11.48 -1.68
C SER A 224 -18.84 -10.32 -1.24
N LEU A 225 -19.99 -10.10 -1.87
CA LEU A 225 -20.96 -9.08 -1.43
C LEU A 225 -21.63 -9.47 -0.12
N VAL A 226 -21.92 -10.76 0.10
CA VAL A 226 -22.43 -11.25 1.39
C VAL A 226 -21.38 -11.03 2.49
N VAL A 227 -20.11 -11.37 2.23
CA VAL A 227 -19.01 -11.13 3.18
C VAL A 227 -18.88 -9.64 3.49
N ALA A 228 -18.88 -8.77 2.48
CA ALA A 228 -18.78 -7.33 2.65
C ALA A 228 -19.98 -6.74 3.42
N ALA A 229 -21.21 -7.20 3.10
CA ALA A 229 -22.41 -6.77 3.81
C ALA A 229 -22.41 -7.25 5.27
N THR A 230 -22.01 -8.50 5.51
CA THR A 230 -21.91 -9.04 6.88
C THR A 230 -20.88 -8.25 7.69
N TRP A 231 -19.72 -7.98 7.10
CA TRP A 231 -18.70 -7.14 7.73
C TRP A 231 -19.21 -5.73 8.04
N ALA A 232 -19.92 -5.10 7.10
CA ALA A 232 -20.50 -3.77 7.29
C ALA A 232 -21.60 -3.72 8.38
N LEU A 233 -22.42 -4.77 8.45
CA LEU A 233 -23.56 -4.82 9.39
C LEU A 233 -23.15 -5.25 10.81
N LEU A 234 -22.22 -6.20 10.95
CA LEU A 234 -21.87 -6.80 12.23
C LEU A 234 -20.71 -6.11 12.94
N GLY A 235 -19.91 -5.34 12.20
CA GLY A 235 -18.69 -5.08 12.82
C GLY A 235 -18.23 -3.67 12.95
N SER A 236 -17.26 -3.40 12.21
CA SER A 236 -16.33 -2.33 12.48
C SER A 236 -16.80 -0.97 11.99
N LEU A 237 -17.80 -0.90 11.10
CA LEU A 237 -18.36 0.37 10.69
C LEU A 237 -19.02 1.11 11.87
N ARG A 238 -19.61 0.41 12.84
CA ARG A 238 -20.21 1.07 14.00
C ARG A 238 -19.19 1.68 14.96
N GLY A 239 -18.03 1.06 15.13
CA GLY A 239 -16.98 1.61 16.01
C GLY A 239 -16.06 2.65 15.34
N SER A 240 -15.90 2.59 14.02
CA SER A 240 -15.08 3.56 13.26
C SER A 240 -15.89 4.73 12.70
N VAL A 241 -17.20 4.58 12.55
CA VAL A 241 -18.13 5.58 12.00
C VAL A 241 -18.64 6.54 13.08
N ASP A 242 -18.49 6.24 14.35
CA ASP A 242 -18.81 7.21 15.43
C ASP A 242 -17.86 8.42 15.47
N GLN A 243 -16.76 8.39 14.72
CA GLN A 243 -15.94 9.57 14.38
C GLN A 243 -16.28 10.02 12.96
N HIS A 244 -17.43 10.63 12.78
CA HIS A 244 -18.08 10.92 11.48
C HIS A 244 -17.41 12.00 10.62
N HIS A 245 -16.11 12.02 10.50
CA HIS A 245 -15.44 12.89 9.53
C HIS A 245 -15.26 12.17 8.20
N VAL A 246 -16.13 12.48 7.24
CA VAL A 246 -15.91 12.20 5.82
C VAL A 246 -15.35 13.47 5.18
N SER A 247 -14.14 13.41 4.66
CA SER A 247 -13.54 14.53 3.96
C SER A 247 -13.35 14.24 2.47
N PHE A 248 -13.43 15.28 1.66
CA PHE A 248 -13.19 15.24 0.23
C PHE A 248 -12.10 16.25 -0.13
N ILE A 249 -11.27 15.89 -1.10
CA ILE A 249 -10.30 16.80 -1.71
C ILE A 249 -10.95 17.42 -2.96
N GLY A 250 -10.67 18.70 -3.24
CA GLY A 250 -11.15 19.39 -4.41
C GLY A 250 -10.61 18.77 -5.72
N MET A 251 -11.43 18.78 -6.80
CA MET A 251 -11.02 18.16 -8.08
C MET A 251 -9.70 18.74 -8.63
N GLY A 252 -9.49 20.06 -8.50
CA GLY A 252 -8.24 20.68 -8.95
C GLY A 252 -7.02 20.21 -8.17
N GLU A 253 -7.18 19.93 -6.89
CA GLU A 253 -6.14 19.38 -6.03
C GLU A 253 -5.87 17.91 -6.39
N LEU A 254 -6.91 17.11 -6.63
CA LEU A 254 -6.75 15.72 -7.07
C LEU A 254 -5.97 15.64 -8.39
N VAL A 255 -6.24 16.51 -9.35
CA VAL A 255 -5.47 16.54 -10.60
C VAL A 255 -4.00 16.89 -10.34
N ARG A 256 -3.73 17.84 -9.45
CA ARG A 256 -2.37 18.25 -9.07
C ARG A 256 -1.62 17.15 -8.32
N GLU A 257 -2.31 16.41 -7.44
CA GLU A 257 -1.73 15.34 -6.63
C GLU A 257 -1.55 14.01 -7.40
N PHE A 258 -2.20 13.85 -8.56
CA PHE A 258 -2.13 12.61 -9.34
C PHE A 258 -0.70 12.14 -9.65
N PRO A 259 0.24 12.98 -10.11
CA PRO A 259 1.62 12.56 -10.34
C PRO A 259 2.31 12.08 -9.06
N ALA A 260 2.10 12.80 -7.95
CA ALA A 260 2.67 12.47 -6.65
C ALA A 260 2.26 11.06 -6.17
N TRP A 261 1.01 10.67 -6.39
CA TRP A 261 0.50 9.36 -5.96
C TRP A 261 0.86 8.22 -6.91
N SER A 262 1.05 8.53 -8.19
CA SER A 262 1.34 7.50 -9.18
C SER A 262 2.83 7.20 -9.34
N HIS A 263 3.72 8.19 -9.25
CA HIS A 263 5.12 8.02 -9.66
C HIS A 263 6.15 8.90 -8.92
N ASP A 264 5.77 9.97 -8.22
CA ASP A 264 6.70 10.89 -7.56
C ASP A 264 6.99 10.37 -6.15
N VAL A 265 8.07 9.61 -6.04
CA VAL A 265 8.46 8.86 -4.83
C VAL A 265 9.71 9.47 -4.18
N TRP A 266 10.72 9.82 -4.98
CA TRP A 266 12.02 10.26 -4.51
C TRP A 266 12.25 11.77 -4.72
N ARG A 267 13.09 12.37 -3.90
CA ARG A 267 13.53 13.76 -4.10
C ARG A 267 14.65 13.89 -5.14
N SER A 268 15.08 12.82 -5.77
CA SER A 268 16.05 12.81 -6.86
C SER A 268 15.49 13.41 -8.15
N HIS A 269 14.16 13.50 -8.31
CA HIS A 269 13.45 13.88 -9.53
C HIS A 269 13.66 12.95 -10.74
N VAL A 270 14.37 11.85 -10.57
CA VAL A 270 14.58 10.86 -11.64
C VAL A 270 13.30 10.13 -11.99
N ASP A 271 12.51 9.80 -10.98
CA ASP A 271 11.19 9.17 -11.11
C ASP A 271 10.17 10.09 -11.81
N GLU A 272 10.19 11.40 -11.56
CA GLU A 272 9.40 12.38 -12.30
C GLU A 272 9.76 12.37 -13.81
N VAL A 273 11.06 12.39 -14.14
CA VAL A 273 11.52 12.32 -15.53
C VAL A 273 11.10 11.00 -16.17
N CYS A 274 11.28 9.87 -15.47
CA CYS A 274 10.83 8.55 -15.95
C CYS A 274 9.31 8.54 -16.17
N SER A 275 8.53 9.15 -15.27
CA SER A 275 7.08 9.29 -15.40
C SER A 275 6.70 10.08 -16.65
N ILE A 276 7.36 11.22 -16.90
CA ILE A 276 7.15 12.02 -18.11
C ILE A 276 7.42 11.18 -19.36
N ILE A 277 8.50 10.39 -19.38
CA ILE A 277 8.83 9.49 -20.50
C ILE A 277 7.72 8.45 -20.70
N VAL A 278 7.26 7.81 -19.63
CA VAL A 278 6.21 6.78 -19.66
C VAL A 278 4.89 7.36 -20.17
N TRP A 279 4.44 8.53 -19.66
CA TRP A 279 3.22 9.17 -20.09
C TRP A 279 3.31 9.72 -21.51
N THR A 280 4.48 10.23 -21.93
CA THR A 280 4.73 10.65 -23.31
C THR A 280 4.67 9.44 -24.27
N ALA A 281 5.31 8.33 -23.89
CA ALA A 281 5.23 7.10 -24.67
C ALA A 281 3.79 6.59 -24.80
N PHE A 282 3.00 6.64 -23.71
CA PHE A 282 1.58 6.32 -23.73
C PHE A 282 0.80 7.24 -24.68
N ALA A 283 0.99 8.57 -24.58
CA ALA A 283 0.31 9.54 -25.43
C ALA A 283 0.64 9.32 -26.92
N VAL A 284 1.91 9.06 -27.25
CA VAL A 284 2.34 8.74 -28.62
C VAL A 284 1.64 7.48 -29.13
N LEU A 285 1.55 6.42 -28.31
CA LEU A 285 0.84 5.18 -28.69
C LEU A 285 -0.67 5.39 -28.83
N LEU A 286 -1.27 6.23 -28.00
CA LEU A 286 -2.70 6.52 -28.02
C LEU A 286 -3.11 7.27 -29.31
N VAL A 287 -2.26 8.19 -29.81
CA VAL A 287 -2.53 8.97 -31.02
C VAL A 287 -2.27 8.17 -32.30
N GLN A 288 -1.50 7.07 -32.21
CA GLN A 288 -1.26 6.19 -33.36
C GLN A 288 -2.54 5.45 -33.74
N ARG A 289 -3.18 5.90 -34.83
CA ARG A 289 -4.36 5.22 -35.38
C ARG A 289 -3.91 3.96 -36.13
N GLY A 290 -4.44 2.80 -35.74
CA GLY A 290 -4.29 1.57 -36.53
C GLY A 290 -4.99 1.67 -37.88
N THR A 291 -4.50 0.95 -38.88
CA THR A 291 -5.01 0.95 -40.26
C THR A 291 -6.38 0.27 -40.44
N GLY A 292 -6.95 -0.32 -39.40
CA GLY A 292 -8.24 -1.04 -39.43
C GLY A 292 -9.40 -0.21 -38.89
N LYS A 293 -10.63 -0.56 -39.30
CA LYS A 293 -11.85 0.03 -38.67
C LYS A 293 -11.87 -0.37 -37.19
N PRO A 294 -11.95 0.61 -36.26
CA PRO A 294 -11.98 0.31 -34.84
C PRO A 294 -13.29 -0.41 -34.47
N ASP A 295 -13.17 -1.53 -33.74
CA ASP A 295 -14.32 -2.18 -33.11
C ASP A 295 -14.71 -1.38 -31.86
N ARG A 296 -15.74 -0.54 -31.99
CA ARG A 296 -16.22 0.34 -30.91
C ARG A 296 -16.55 -0.43 -29.62
N TRP A 297 -17.05 -1.67 -29.74
CA TRP A 297 -17.44 -2.46 -28.57
C TRP A 297 -16.22 -3.03 -27.84
N LYS A 298 -15.24 -3.55 -28.59
CA LYS A 298 -13.96 -3.94 -27.99
C LYS A 298 -13.25 -2.76 -27.36
N GLY A 299 -13.31 -1.59 -28.00
CA GLY A 299 -12.79 -0.35 -27.44
C GLY A 299 -13.48 0.03 -26.13
N ALA A 300 -14.81 0.00 -26.08
CA ALA A 300 -15.59 0.32 -24.90
C ALA A 300 -15.35 -0.67 -23.73
N VAL A 301 -15.29 -1.99 -24.02
CA VAL A 301 -14.99 -3.01 -23.00
C VAL A 301 -13.58 -2.80 -22.42
N ALA A 302 -12.61 -2.47 -23.29
CA ALA A 302 -11.23 -2.24 -22.85
C ALA A 302 -11.06 -0.94 -22.05
N ALA A 303 -11.87 0.09 -22.34
CA ALA A 303 -11.87 1.36 -21.60
C ALA A 303 -12.57 1.26 -20.23
N ALA A 304 -13.40 0.24 -20.00
CA ALA A 304 -14.21 0.14 -18.79
C ALA A 304 -13.38 0.10 -17.48
N PRO A 305 -12.25 -0.66 -17.36
CA PRO A 305 -11.41 -0.62 -16.17
C PRO A 305 -10.80 0.76 -15.91
N PHE A 306 -10.33 1.43 -16.96
CA PHE A 306 -9.79 2.78 -16.84
C PHE A 306 -10.86 3.78 -16.40
N ALA A 307 -12.05 3.75 -17.03
CA ALA A 307 -13.17 4.60 -16.65
C ALA A 307 -13.60 4.36 -15.19
N ALA A 308 -13.68 3.10 -14.75
CA ALA A 308 -13.97 2.77 -13.37
C ALA A 308 -12.91 3.37 -12.42
N ALA A 309 -11.62 3.24 -12.74
CA ALA A 309 -10.55 3.80 -11.92
C ALA A 309 -10.62 5.33 -11.84
N VAL A 310 -10.85 6.02 -12.98
CA VAL A 310 -11.01 7.48 -13.00
C VAL A 310 -12.21 7.92 -12.17
N VAL A 311 -13.37 7.28 -12.37
CA VAL A 311 -14.57 7.61 -11.58
C VAL A 311 -14.32 7.37 -10.08
N THR A 312 -13.70 6.28 -9.72
CA THR A 312 -13.40 5.97 -8.32
C THR A 312 -12.41 6.98 -7.72
N TYR A 313 -11.39 7.40 -8.48
CA TYR A 313 -10.42 8.40 -8.06
C TYR A 313 -11.05 9.74 -7.69
N PHE A 314 -12.03 10.20 -8.48
CA PHE A 314 -12.70 11.47 -8.25
C PHE A 314 -13.93 11.40 -7.33
N ALA A 315 -14.57 10.23 -7.20
CA ALA A 315 -15.82 10.06 -6.46
C ALA A 315 -15.65 9.59 -5.03
N LEU A 316 -14.57 8.85 -4.71
CA LEU A 316 -14.34 8.42 -3.34
C LEU A 316 -13.95 9.60 -2.44
N PRO A 317 -14.34 9.56 -1.16
CA PRO A 317 -13.81 10.50 -0.17
C PRO A 317 -12.31 10.31 0.03
N TYR A 318 -11.64 11.37 0.49
CA TYR A 318 -10.25 11.29 0.93
C TYR A 318 -10.11 10.51 2.23
N SER A 319 -11.02 10.76 3.19
CA SER A 319 -11.03 10.04 4.45
C SER A 319 -12.44 9.67 4.90
N VAL A 320 -12.54 8.56 5.63
CA VAL A 320 -13.73 8.08 6.33
C VAL A 320 -13.31 7.58 7.71
N GLY A 321 -13.67 8.31 8.76
CA GLY A 321 -13.19 8.02 10.12
C GLY A 321 -11.67 7.99 10.20
N ALA A 322 -11.09 6.93 10.74
CA ALA A 322 -9.65 6.74 10.88
C ALA A 322 -8.94 6.35 9.56
N ALA A 323 -9.67 5.99 8.51
CA ALA A 323 -9.09 5.64 7.21
C ALA A 323 -8.92 6.88 6.35
N SER A 324 -7.70 7.18 5.91
CA SER A 324 -7.37 8.34 5.07
C SER A 324 -6.74 7.95 3.74
N MET A 325 -6.63 8.91 2.83
CA MET A 325 -5.98 8.75 1.53
C MET A 325 -6.67 7.71 0.62
N LEU A 326 -8.00 7.52 0.75
CA LEU A 326 -8.73 6.44 0.08
C LEU A 326 -8.77 6.62 -1.44
N ASN A 327 -9.13 7.82 -1.91
CA ASN A 327 -9.25 8.10 -3.34
C ASN A 327 -7.90 8.26 -4.05
N VAL A 328 -6.93 8.91 -3.41
CA VAL A 328 -5.62 9.21 -4.05
C VAL A 328 -4.80 7.95 -4.34
N ARG A 329 -4.98 6.87 -3.56
CA ARG A 329 -4.35 5.57 -3.83
C ARG A 329 -4.77 5.00 -5.19
N ILE A 330 -5.99 5.29 -5.64
CA ILE A 330 -6.53 4.80 -6.92
C ILE A 330 -5.73 5.33 -8.13
N ALA A 331 -4.92 6.39 -7.98
CA ALA A 331 -4.01 6.87 -9.02
C ALA A 331 -3.15 5.75 -9.64
N VAL A 332 -2.73 4.77 -8.83
CA VAL A 332 -1.99 3.58 -9.28
C VAL A 332 -2.79 2.77 -10.31
N PHE A 333 -4.08 2.58 -10.08
CA PHE A 333 -4.94 1.84 -11.01
C PHE A 333 -5.30 2.68 -12.25
N VAL A 334 -5.42 4.00 -12.12
CA VAL A 334 -5.58 4.88 -13.29
C VAL A 334 -4.35 4.76 -14.19
N ALA A 335 -3.14 4.81 -13.62
CA ALA A 335 -1.90 4.64 -14.38
C ALA A 335 -1.77 3.23 -14.98
N LEU A 336 -2.10 2.19 -14.22
CA LEU A 336 -2.06 0.80 -14.67
C LEU A 336 -3.02 0.54 -15.84
N PHE A 337 -4.22 1.13 -15.82
CA PHE A 337 -5.25 0.84 -16.82
C PHE A 337 -5.25 1.80 -18.01
N ALA A 338 -4.55 2.94 -17.95
CA ALA A 338 -4.44 3.86 -19.07
C ALA A 338 -3.99 3.18 -20.39
N PRO A 339 -2.97 2.26 -20.39
CA PRO A 339 -2.54 1.59 -21.61
C PRO A 339 -3.60 0.71 -22.27
N LEU A 340 -4.70 0.35 -21.57
CA LEU A 340 -5.82 -0.39 -22.18
C LEU A 340 -6.55 0.40 -23.27
N LEU A 341 -6.38 1.73 -23.29
CA LEU A 341 -6.96 2.61 -24.30
C LEU A 341 -6.22 2.52 -25.65
N VAL A 342 -4.98 2.02 -25.66
CA VAL A 342 -4.20 1.82 -26.88
C VAL A 342 -4.72 0.58 -27.63
N GLU A 343 -5.11 0.75 -28.88
CA GLU A 343 -5.71 -0.34 -29.67
C GLU A 343 -4.66 -1.28 -30.25
N ARG A 344 -3.66 -0.75 -30.90
CA ARG A 344 -2.61 -1.52 -31.60
C ARG A 344 -1.27 -0.80 -31.51
N ILE A 345 -0.22 -1.58 -31.66
CA ILE A 345 1.15 -1.12 -31.73
C ILE A 345 1.75 -1.60 -33.07
N ASP A 346 2.02 -0.69 -33.99
CA ASP A 346 2.48 -1.03 -35.31
C ASP A 346 3.95 -0.60 -35.55
N GLY A 347 4.75 -1.56 -36.07
CA GLY A 347 6.09 -1.35 -36.58
C GLY A 347 7.07 -0.62 -35.64
N LEU A 348 8.00 0.14 -36.23
CA LEU A 348 9.00 0.93 -35.48
C LEU A 348 8.38 2.06 -34.68
N ARG A 349 7.27 2.67 -35.17
CA ARG A 349 6.58 3.75 -34.45
C ARG A 349 6.06 3.31 -33.10
N GLY A 350 5.69 2.04 -32.95
CA GLY A 350 5.31 1.48 -31.66
C GLY A 350 6.50 0.91 -30.86
N ALA A 351 7.55 0.45 -31.51
CA ALA A 351 8.72 -0.10 -30.84
C ALA A 351 9.51 0.96 -30.06
N VAL A 352 9.61 2.18 -30.58
CA VAL A 352 10.33 3.29 -29.92
C VAL A 352 9.72 3.67 -28.58
N PRO A 353 8.38 3.96 -28.45
CA PRO A 353 7.76 4.23 -27.17
C PRO A 353 7.90 3.07 -26.17
N LEU A 354 7.74 1.81 -26.62
CA LEU A 354 7.94 0.65 -25.75
C LEU A 354 9.38 0.52 -25.28
N GLY A 355 10.35 0.80 -26.15
CA GLY A 355 11.77 0.86 -25.79
C GLY A 355 12.05 1.95 -24.75
N ALA A 356 11.42 3.12 -24.90
CA ALA A 356 11.54 4.21 -23.93
C ALA A 356 10.98 3.80 -22.55
N VAL A 357 9.81 3.15 -22.49
CA VAL A 357 9.24 2.61 -21.24
C VAL A 357 10.16 1.57 -20.62
N PHE A 358 10.73 0.68 -21.43
CA PHE A 358 11.67 -0.33 -20.94
C PHE A 358 12.92 0.33 -20.32
N ILE A 359 13.52 1.29 -20.99
CA ILE A 359 14.69 2.03 -20.47
C ILE A 359 14.31 2.81 -19.22
N ALA A 360 13.18 3.55 -19.22
CA ALA A 360 12.70 4.28 -18.05
C ALA A 360 12.49 3.38 -16.83
N THR A 361 12.03 2.14 -17.04
CA THR A 361 11.90 1.15 -15.96
C THR A 361 13.24 0.80 -15.33
N PHE A 362 14.29 0.61 -16.13
CA PHE A 362 15.63 0.32 -15.59
C PHE A 362 16.24 1.52 -14.88
N VAL A 363 16.05 2.73 -15.43
CA VAL A 363 16.52 3.97 -14.80
C VAL A 363 15.82 4.18 -13.46
N LEU A 364 14.48 4.03 -13.42
CA LEU A 364 13.70 4.11 -12.19
C LEU A 364 14.13 3.07 -11.15
N SER A 365 14.37 1.82 -11.58
CA SER A 365 14.85 0.76 -10.68
C SER A 365 16.24 1.05 -10.15
N GLY A 366 17.12 1.60 -10.99
CA GLY A 366 18.46 2.03 -10.60
C GLY A 366 18.44 3.19 -9.60
N ASP A 367 17.57 4.17 -9.82
CA ASP A 367 17.35 5.28 -8.89
C ASP A 367 16.82 4.79 -7.56
N ALA A 368 15.78 3.98 -7.56
CA ALA A 368 15.24 3.37 -6.34
C ALA A 368 16.30 2.57 -5.56
N PHE A 369 17.16 1.80 -6.27
CA PHE A 369 18.28 1.08 -5.66
C PHE A 369 19.27 2.05 -4.99
N HIS A 370 19.60 3.12 -5.68
CA HIS A 370 20.53 4.14 -5.19
C HIS A 370 19.97 4.87 -3.97
N GLU A 371 18.74 5.36 -4.06
CA GLU A 371 18.10 6.14 -2.99
C GLU A 371 17.86 5.29 -1.73
N VAL A 372 17.37 4.06 -1.86
CA VAL A 372 17.18 3.15 -0.71
C VAL A 372 18.52 2.86 0.00
N ARG A 373 19.60 2.63 -0.75
CA ARG A 373 20.94 2.43 -0.17
C ARG A 373 21.51 3.68 0.47
N ARG A 374 21.26 4.84 -0.10
CA ARG A 374 21.69 6.11 0.50
C ARG A 374 20.96 6.38 1.80
N ILE A 375 19.66 6.14 1.85
CA ILE A 375 18.87 6.25 3.08
C ILE A 375 19.43 5.30 4.15
N GLU A 376 19.72 4.04 3.82
CA GLU A 376 20.33 3.12 4.77
C GLU A 376 21.68 3.64 5.29
N GLY A 377 22.56 4.08 4.41
CA GLY A 377 23.89 4.55 4.78
C GLY A 377 23.90 5.89 5.53
N GLU A 378 23.06 6.85 5.11
CA GLU A 378 23.08 8.22 5.61
C GLU A 378 22.15 8.43 6.82
N GLU A 379 21.00 7.75 6.86
CA GLU A 379 19.95 8.00 7.85
C GLU A 379 19.73 6.85 8.84
N ILE A 380 19.87 5.58 8.41
CA ILE A 380 19.64 4.40 9.26
C ILE A 380 20.92 3.94 9.96
N GLY A 381 22.06 3.92 9.25
CA GLY A 381 23.32 3.42 9.77
C GLY A 381 23.21 1.97 10.28
N ARG A 382 23.65 1.74 11.52
CA ARG A 382 23.62 0.42 12.18
C ARG A 382 22.30 0.10 12.89
N MET A 383 21.17 0.73 12.55
CA MET A 383 19.92 0.54 13.26
C MET A 383 19.54 -0.94 13.43
N SER A 384 19.75 -1.76 12.40
CA SER A 384 19.49 -3.21 12.50
C SER A 384 20.19 -3.84 13.72
N SER A 385 21.48 -3.52 13.93
CA SER A 385 22.23 -4.03 15.09
C SER A 385 21.85 -3.36 16.42
N VAL A 386 21.36 -2.13 16.38
CA VAL A 386 20.81 -1.44 17.56
C VAL A 386 19.54 -2.13 18.03
N LEU A 387 18.64 -2.49 17.10
CA LEU A 387 17.42 -3.22 17.40
C LEU A 387 17.69 -4.62 18.00
N ASP A 388 18.77 -5.28 17.59
CA ASP A 388 19.16 -6.61 18.11
C ASP A 388 19.58 -6.59 19.60
N ARG A 389 19.79 -5.40 20.18
CA ARG A 389 20.06 -5.23 21.63
C ARG A 389 18.81 -5.17 22.49
N ILE A 390 17.64 -5.01 21.88
CA ILE A 390 16.36 -4.96 22.59
C ILE A 390 15.98 -6.38 23.00
N ARG A 391 15.74 -6.60 24.28
CA ARG A 391 15.36 -7.91 24.80
C ARG A 391 13.99 -8.34 24.27
N PRO A 392 13.79 -9.63 23.94
CA PRO A 392 12.49 -10.15 23.55
C PRO A 392 11.40 -9.85 24.60
N GLY A 393 10.19 -9.55 24.13
CA GLY A 393 9.03 -9.23 24.98
C GLY A 393 9.00 -7.79 25.53
N SER A 394 9.99 -6.97 25.18
CA SER A 394 10.10 -5.60 25.72
C SER A 394 9.03 -4.66 25.18
N LYS A 395 8.73 -3.64 25.98
CA LYS A 395 7.87 -2.51 25.60
C LYS A 395 8.76 -1.37 25.12
N VAL A 396 8.60 -0.97 23.87
CA VAL A 396 9.48 -0.02 23.17
C VAL A 396 8.71 1.24 22.82
N LEU A 397 9.18 2.37 23.32
CA LEU A 397 8.72 3.71 22.92
C LEU A 397 9.55 4.22 21.76
N THR A 398 8.92 4.80 20.76
CA THR A 398 9.62 5.56 19.71
C THR A 398 9.36 7.04 19.88
N LEU A 399 10.41 7.83 19.92
CA LEU A 399 10.39 9.30 19.98
C LEU A 399 11.00 9.86 18.69
N PRO A 400 10.23 9.97 17.61
CA PRO A 400 10.74 10.44 16.34
C PRO A 400 10.68 11.97 16.30
N PHE A 401 11.70 12.65 16.83
CA PHE A 401 11.85 14.11 16.68
C PHE A 401 12.03 14.52 15.21
N HIS A 402 12.37 13.58 14.34
CA HIS A 402 12.54 13.77 12.92
C HIS A 402 11.99 12.54 12.18
N VAL A 403 10.77 12.65 11.67
CA VAL A 403 10.07 11.55 10.94
C VAL A 403 10.37 11.53 9.45
N THR A 404 10.73 12.69 8.87
CA THR A 404 10.96 12.85 7.43
C THR A 404 12.34 12.35 7.01
N SER A 405 12.53 12.18 5.72
CA SER A 405 13.79 11.91 5.06
C SER A 405 14.16 13.07 4.14
N GLN A 406 15.44 13.33 3.95
CA GLN A 406 15.90 14.28 2.94
C GLN A 406 15.81 13.71 1.52
N ARG A 407 15.48 12.41 1.38
CA ARG A 407 15.49 11.67 0.12
C ARG A 407 14.13 11.30 -0.40
N THR A 408 13.11 11.41 0.44
CA THR A 408 11.74 10.99 0.14
C THR A 408 10.73 12.10 0.41
N HIS A 409 9.57 12.00 -0.23
CA HIS A 409 8.45 12.92 -0.01
C HIS A 409 7.48 12.47 1.09
N TRP A 410 7.81 11.40 1.84
CA TRP A 410 7.01 10.87 2.95
C TRP A 410 7.83 10.76 4.22
N ALA A 411 7.19 10.33 5.31
CA ALA A 411 7.79 10.15 6.63
C ALA A 411 8.11 8.66 6.91
N PRO A 412 9.24 8.12 6.43
CA PRO A 412 9.54 6.69 6.49
C PRO A 412 9.81 6.19 7.92
N TRP A 413 10.04 7.09 8.86
CA TRP A 413 10.52 6.77 10.21
C TRP A 413 9.44 6.80 11.28
N THR A 414 8.18 6.92 10.89
CA THR A 414 7.05 7.04 11.80
C THR A 414 6.90 5.82 12.72
N PHE A 415 7.06 4.61 12.18
CA PHE A 415 6.78 3.36 12.90
C PHE A 415 8.03 2.51 13.20
N LEU A 416 9.17 3.15 13.45
CA LEU A 416 10.44 2.46 13.70
C LEU A 416 10.38 1.42 14.83
N GLY A 417 9.66 1.70 15.92
CA GLY A 417 9.52 0.79 17.05
C GLY A 417 8.89 -0.56 16.70
N ALA A 418 8.09 -0.62 15.64
CA ALA A 418 7.48 -1.86 15.19
C ALA A 418 8.51 -2.88 14.65
N TYR A 419 9.70 -2.45 14.21
CA TYR A 419 10.79 -3.38 13.90
C TYR A 419 11.30 -4.13 15.14
N ALA A 420 11.34 -3.49 16.32
CA ALA A 420 11.68 -4.20 17.56
C ALA A 420 10.64 -5.28 17.85
N ARG A 421 9.34 -4.94 17.72
CA ARG A 421 8.24 -5.89 17.87
C ARG A 421 8.31 -7.02 16.85
N SER A 422 8.69 -6.76 15.61
CA SER A 422 8.81 -7.80 14.57
C SER A 422 9.94 -8.79 14.82
N ARG A 423 10.96 -8.43 15.61
CA ARG A 423 12.13 -9.28 15.93
C ARG A 423 12.03 -9.98 17.26
N GLY A 424 11.44 -9.33 18.27
CA GLY A 424 11.43 -9.81 19.64
C GLY A 424 10.05 -9.97 20.28
N GLY A 425 8.97 -9.62 19.61
CA GLY A 425 7.64 -9.55 20.23
C GLY A 425 7.48 -8.34 21.13
N GLY A 426 6.64 -8.43 22.15
CA GLY A 426 6.36 -7.34 23.07
C GLY A 426 5.42 -6.26 22.49
N VAL A 427 5.62 -4.99 22.88
CA VAL A 427 4.75 -3.87 22.54
C VAL A 427 5.58 -2.73 21.97
N SER A 428 5.11 -2.06 20.92
CA SER A 428 5.64 -0.78 20.45
C SER A 428 4.67 0.36 20.76
N SER A 429 5.22 1.57 20.98
CA SER A 429 4.39 2.77 21.04
C SER A 429 3.67 2.95 19.73
N PHE A 430 2.54 3.54 19.74
CA PHE A 430 1.59 3.63 18.65
C PHE A 430 1.66 2.43 17.70
N SER A 431 0.63 1.65 17.67
CA SER A 431 0.54 0.50 16.77
C SER A 431 -0.82 0.52 16.09
N PHE A 432 -0.88 0.04 14.88
CA PHE A 432 -2.16 -0.18 14.18
C PHE A 432 -3.09 -1.15 14.91
N THR A 433 -2.62 -1.85 15.94
CA THR A 433 -3.47 -2.62 16.85
C THR A 433 -4.51 -1.78 17.60
N GLU A 434 -4.35 -0.46 17.62
CA GLU A 434 -5.35 0.50 18.14
C GLU A 434 -6.44 0.84 17.11
N ILE A 435 -6.24 0.48 15.83
CA ILE A 435 -7.18 0.77 14.75
C ILE A 435 -8.26 -0.33 14.70
N PRO A 436 -9.57 0.01 14.74
CA PRO A 436 -10.66 -0.97 14.89
C PRO A 436 -10.73 -2.08 13.84
N HIS A 437 -10.21 -1.88 12.65
CA HIS A 437 -10.25 -2.84 11.55
C HIS A 437 -8.92 -3.62 11.35
N TRP A 438 -7.99 -3.53 12.34
CA TRP A 438 -6.74 -4.26 12.30
C TRP A 438 -6.94 -5.73 12.75
N PRO A 439 -6.15 -6.71 12.26
CA PRO A 439 -6.37 -8.12 12.58
C PRO A 439 -6.02 -8.53 14.01
N ILE A 440 -5.21 -7.73 14.71
CA ILE A 440 -4.84 -7.95 16.11
C ILE A 440 -5.12 -6.69 16.93
N HIS A 441 -5.62 -6.85 18.14
CA HIS A 441 -5.90 -5.76 19.08
C HIS A 441 -5.26 -6.05 20.44
N TYR A 442 -5.06 -5.04 21.26
CA TYR A 442 -4.61 -5.24 22.63
C TYR A 442 -5.66 -5.98 23.46
N LYS A 443 -5.21 -6.83 24.38
CA LYS A 443 -6.04 -7.31 25.49
C LYS A 443 -6.31 -6.16 26.45
N ALA A 444 -7.45 -6.17 27.11
CA ALA A 444 -7.77 -5.18 28.16
C ALA A 444 -6.65 -5.12 29.21
N GLY A 445 -6.12 -3.94 29.46
CA GLY A 445 -5.03 -3.68 30.39
C GLY A 445 -3.61 -3.96 29.85
N ALA A 446 -3.47 -4.37 28.57
CA ALA A 446 -2.18 -4.52 27.92
C ALA A 446 -1.82 -3.33 27.03
N GLU A 447 -2.76 -2.42 26.86
CA GLU A 447 -2.59 -1.22 26.04
C GLU A 447 -1.45 -0.33 26.57
N PRO A 448 -0.67 0.32 25.71
CA PRO A 448 0.22 1.41 26.11
C PRO A 448 -0.56 2.55 26.76
N PRO A 449 0.09 3.41 27.56
CA PRO A 449 -0.51 4.64 28.04
C PRO A 449 -1.18 5.38 26.91
N SER A 450 -2.45 5.77 27.08
CA SER A 450 -3.27 6.38 26.03
C SER A 450 -2.55 7.58 25.41
N LYS A 451 -2.41 7.57 24.09
CA LYS A 451 -1.79 8.63 23.32
C LYS A 451 -2.73 9.04 22.18
N PRO A 452 -2.75 10.32 21.80
CA PRO A 452 -3.44 10.73 20.58
C PRO A 452 -2.94 9.97 19.38
N LEU A 453 -3.79 9.72 18.39
CA LEU A 453 -3.48 8.99 17.15
C LEU A 453 -2.21 9.53 16.46
N PHE A 454 -1.91 10.83 16.62
CA PHE A 454 -0.73 11.50 16.06
C PHE A 454 0.46 11.61 17.02
N TRP A 455 0.47 10.84 18.09
CA TRP A 455 1.58 10.80 19.04
C TRP A 455 2.92 10.52 18.35
N THR A 456 2.97 9.63 17.37
CA THR A 456 4.18 9.31 16.60
C THR A 456 4.77 10.49 15.84
N PHE A 457 3.98 11.52 15.60
CA PHE A 457 4.43 12.78 15.00
C PHE A 457 4.77 13.86 16.06
N ASN A 458 4.56 13.56 17.34
CA ASN A 458 4.77 14.50 18.44
C ASN A 458 5.59 13.86 19.57
N ALA A 459 6.89 13.64 19.30
CA ALA A 459 7.83 13.15 20.33
C ALA A 459 7.85 14.03 21.58
N CYS A 460 7.46 15.29 21.47
CA CYS A 460 7.36 16.25 22.58
C CYS A 460 6.20 15.94 23.54
N GLY A 461 5.30 15.04 23.20
CA GLY A 461 4.25 14.58 24.10
C GLY A 461 4.72 13.58 25.18
N TYR A 462 6.00 13.16 25.20
CA TYR A 462 6.53 12.24 26.22
C TYR A 462 6.38 12.81 27.62
N ARG A 463 5.85 12.01 28.51
CA ARG A 463 5.70 12.32 29.94
C ARG A 463 6.34 11.22 30.78
N ASN A 464 7.29 11.61 31.62
CA ASN A 464 8.08 10.67 32.40
C ASN A 464 7.26 9.91 33.46
N ASP A 465 6.31 10.60 34.10
CA ASP A 465 5.39 10.02 35.09
C ASP A 465 4.44 8.95 34.52
N VAL A 466 4.13 9.04 33.24
CA VAL A 466 3.22 8.13 32.51
C VAL A 466 4.02 7.10 31.72
N ASP A 467 4.85 7.57 30.79
CA ASP A 467 5.54 6.73 29.80
C ASP A 467 6.76 6.03 30.40
N GLY A 468 7.51 6.73 31.27
CA GLY A 468 8.73 6.22 31.89
C GLY A 468 8.48 4.98 32.77
N SER A 469 7.28 4.82 33.31
CA SER A 469 6.90 3.62 34.10
C SER A 469 6.53 2.41 33.25
N TYR A 470 6.11 2.63 32.02
CA TYR A 470 5.57 1.57 31.17
C TYR A 470 6.60 0.96 30.23
N TYR A 471 7.47 1.77 29.61
CA TYR A 471 8.39 1.28 28.57
C TYR A 471 9.72 0.83 29.14
N ASP A 472 10.30 -0.23 28.54
CA ASP A 472 11.62 -0.79 28.89
C ASP A 472 12.74 -0.13 28.08
N TYR A 473 12.44 0.27 26.83
CA TYR A 473 13.38 0.93 25.92
C TYR A 473 12.74 2.14 25.24
N VAL A 474 13.59 3.08 24.88
CA VAL A 474 13.23 4.24 24.04
C VAL A 474 14.14 4.29 22.83
N ILE A 475 13.58 4.36 21.64
CA ILE A 475 14.29 4.66 20.40
C ILE A 475 14.00 6.13 20.07
N ALA A 476 14.99 7.00 20.20
CA ALA A 476 14.89 8.39 19.80
C ALA A 476 15.52 8.58 18.41
N ARG A 477 14.85 9.33 17.53
CA ARG A 477 15.40 9.74 16.24
C ARG A 477 15.39 11.27 16.10
N GLY A 478 16.49 11.79 15.62
CA GLY A 478 16.79 13.22 15.52
C GLY A 478 17.96 13.56 16.45
N ASN A 479 18.79 14.48 16.08
CA ASN A 479 20.02 14.82 16.82
C ASN A 479 19.72 15.51 18.19
N ILE A 480 18.83 14.87 18.98
CA ILE A 480 18.29 15.37 20.25
C ILE A 480 18.42 14.25 21.28
N ASP A 481 19.00 14.57 22.44
CA ASP A 481 18.90 13.73 23.63
C ASP A 481 17.63 14.14 24.41
N PRO A 482 16.54 13.29 24.37
CA PRO A 482 15.29 13.63 25.02
C PRO A 482 15.38 13.67 26.55
N PHE A 483 16.44 13.11 27.13
CA PHE A 483 16.62 13.00 28.58
C PHE A 483 17.73 13.92 29.13
N ARG A 484 18.29 14.79 28.29
CA ARG A 484 19.40 15.70 28.67
C ARG A 484 19.06 16.56 29.88
N ASP A 485 17.86 17.10 29.89
CA ASP A 485 17.42 18.05 30.93
C ASP A 485 16.49 17.35 31.97
N ALA A 486 16.48 15.99 31.96
CA ALA A 486 15.71 15.23 32.94
C ALA A 486 16.25 15.45 34.37
N PRO A 487 15.37 15.43 35.38
CA PRO A 487 15.78 15.50 36.79
C PRO A 487 16.81 14.43 37.16
N PRO A 488 17.62 14.66 38.19
CA PRO A 488 18.61 13.69 38.68
C PRO A 488 17.98 12.34 38.98
N GLY A 489 18.66 11.24 38.59
CA GLY A 489 18.12 9.86 38.63
C GLY A 489 17.38 9.53 37.34
N PRO A 490 18.07 9.55 36.19
CA PRO A 490 17.44 9.36 34.89
C PRO A 490 16.72 8.02 34.83
N VAL A 491 15.48 8.03 34.35
CA VAL A 491 14.68 6.82 34.13
C VAL A 491 15.26 5.96 33.01
N PHE A 492 15.87 6.61 32.01
CA PHE A 492 16.51 5.96 30.88
C PHE A 492 17.97 6.35 30.77
N ARG A 493 18.82 5.36 30.41
CA ARG A 493 20.24 5.57 30.08
C ARG A 493 20.50 5.23 28.63
N ARG A 494 21.35 5.96 27.97
CA ARG A 494 21.82 5.63 26.62
C ARG A 494 22.62 4.32 26.63
N VAL A 495 22.26 3.40 25.72
CA VAL A 495 22.92 2.07 25.60
C VAL A 495 23.65 1.93 24.28
N ASP A 496 23.09 2.49 23.19
CA ASP A 496 23.68 2.45 21.86
C ASP A 496 23.15 3.62 21.00
N GLY A 497 23.68 3.77 19.81
CA GLY A 497 23.19 4.72 18.83
C GLY A 497 24.13 4.82 17.65
N ASP A 498 23.56 5.22 16.52
CA ASP A 498 24.28 5.52 15.29
C ASP A 498 23.48 6.57 14.49
N ARG A 499 24.19 7.50 13.87
CA ARG A 499 23.55 8.60 13.15
C ARG A 499 22.57 9.35 14.05
N ASP A 500 21.36 9.54 13.54
CA ASP A 500 20.29 10.24 14.26
C ASP A 500 19.47 9.31 15.17
N LEU A 501 19.87 8.04 15.31
CA LEU A 501 19.16 7.04 16.09
C LEU A 501 19.90 6.74 17.39
N VAL A 502 19.19 6.82 18.52
CA VAL A 502 19.73 6.50 19.85
C VAL A 502 18.77 5.55 20.57
N LEU A 503 19.34 4.48 21.16
CA LEU A 503 18.65 3.54 22.03
C LEU A 503 18.96 3.86 23.48
N TYR A 504 17.88 3.98 24.26
CA TYR A 504 17.92 4.11 25.70
C TYR A 504 17.27 2.89 26.35
N GLU A 505 17.80 2.45 27.48
CA GLU A 505 17.27 1.38 28.31
C GLU A 505 16.83 1.96 29.66
N ARG A 506 15.72 1.47 30.18
CA ARG A 506 15.22 1.86 31.48
C ARG A 506 16.19 1.45 32.60
N VAL A 507 16.46 2.39 33.51
CA VAL A 507 17.31 2.12 34.70
C VAL A 507 16.48 1.36 35.73
N PRO A 508 16.90 0.16 36.18
CA PRO A 508 16.19 -0.56 37.22
C PRO A 508 16.06 0.23 38.51
N GLY A 509 14.85 0.27 39.09
CA GLY A 509 14.58 0.97 40.33
C GLY A 509 14.53 2.49 40.25
N ALA A 510 14.64 3.06 39.03
CA ALA A 510 14.51 4.50 38.85
C ALA A 510 13.11 4.99 39.24
N THR A 511 13.05 6.12 39.94
CA THR A 511 11.81 6.85 40.20
C THR A 511 11.35 7.55 38.91
N ASN A 512 10.04 7.76 38.78
CA ASN A 512 9.47 8.45 37.62
C ASN A 512 8.99 9.85 38.07
N PRO A 513 9.87 10.86 38.27
CA PRO A 513 9.44 12.20 38.62
C PRO A 513 8.57 12.78 37.49
N ALA A 514 7.62 13.63 37.85
CA ALA A 514 6.83 14.37 36.86
C ALA A 514 7.78 15.28 36.06
N TRP A 515 7.92 14.97 34.80
CA TRP A 515 8.73 15.71 33.84
C TRP A 515 8.29 15.36 32.42
N SER A 516 8.42 16.30 31.50
CA SER A 516 8.03 16.14 30.10
C SER A 516 9.15 16.67 29.21
N VAL A 517 9.33 16.08 28.04
CA VAL A 517 10.25 16.58 27.01
C VAL A 517 9.82 17.98 26.52
N ALA A 518 8.53 18.30 26.62
CA ALA A 518 8.01 19.62 26.28
C ALA A 518 8.50 20.73 27.22
N ASP A 519 8.90 20.37 28.46
CA ASP A 519 9.46 21.32 29.44
C ASP A 519 10.92 21.65 29.16
N GLY A 520 11.59 20.91 28.26
CA GLY A 520 12.95 21.12 27.80
C GLY A 520 13.00 21.79 26.42
N GLY A 521 13.93 22.74 26.21
CA GLY A 521 14.05 23.59 25.01
C GLY A 521 14.04 22.96 23.59
N PRO A 522 14.13 21.61 23.39
CA PRO A 522 14.10 21.04 22.05
C PRO A 522 12.75 21.13 21.33
N CYS A 523 11.66 21.30 22.07
CA CYS A 523 10.31 21.18 21.51
C CYS A 523 9.63 22.51 21.17
N GLU A 524 10.13 23.62 21.69
CA GLU A 524 9.50 24.94 21.47
C GLU A 524 9.60 25.46 20.03
N SER A 525 10.64 25.07 19.29
CA SER A 525 10.90 25.58 17.94
C SER A 525 10.27 24.78 16.80
N ARG A 526 9.63 23.62 17.07
CA ARG A 526 9.23 22.66 16.04
C ARG A 526 7.74 22.54 15.74
N LYS A 527 6.89 23.25 16.46
CA LYS A 527 5.41 23.13 16.29
C LYS A 527 4.87 23.49 14.92
N SER A 528 5.67 24.00 13.99
CA SER A 528 5.17 24.51 12.71
C SER A 528 5.89 24.00 11.44
N LEU A 529 6.99 23.26 11.53
CA LEU A 529 7.88 23.02 10.38
C LEU A 529 7.73 21.64 9.69
N GLU A 530 7.36 20.57 10.40
CA GLU A 530 7.57 19.22 9.87
C GLU A 530 6.41 18.66 9.02
N LEU A 531 5.17 19.13 9.19
CA LEU A 531 4.02 18.63 8.41
C LEU A 531 3.84 19.36 7.06
N LYS A 532 4.36 20.57 6.93
CA LYS A 532 4.26 21.36 5.68
C LYS A 532 5.12 20.83 4.54
N ASP A 533 6.18 20.10 4.84
CA ASP A 533 7.11 19.55 3.84
C ASP A 533 6.74 18.14 3.34
N VAL A 534 5.74 17.49 3.92
CA VAL A 534 5.23 16.21 3.44
C VAL A 534 4.16 16.49 2.39
N ARG A 535 4.53 16.46 1.11
CA ARG A 535 3.57 16.57 0.01
C ARG A 535 2.48 15.50 0.16
N GLY A 536 1.21 15.93 0.15
CA GLY A 536 0.03 15.06 0.23
C GLY A 536 -0.52 14.85 1.64
N VAL A 537 -0.01 15.57 2.64
CA VAL A 537 -0.78 15.85 3.86
C VAL A 537 -1.44 17.20 3.61
N PRO A 538 -2.78 17.30 3.59
CA PRO A 538 -3.46 18.60 3.48
C PRO A 538 -2.94 19.51 4.59
N GLY A 539 -2.53 20.74 4.25
CA GLY A 539 -2.00 21.72 5.18
C GLY A 539 -2.95 22.17 6.30
N ASP A 540 -4.17 21.62 6.30
CA ASP A 540 -5.28 21.93 7.20
C ASP A 540 -5.61 20.77 8.15
N LEU A 541 -4.72 19.80 8.34
CA LEU A 541 -4.83 18.91 9.50
C LEU A 541 -4.48 19.72 10.75
N GLU A 542 -5.39 20.63 11.14
CA GLU A 542 -5.47 21.04 12.54
C GLU A 542 -5.51 19.77 13.40
N PRO A 543 -4.75 19.69 14.49
CA PRO A 543 -4.87 18.57 15.42
C PRO A 543 -6.35 18.48 15.79
N MET A 544 -6.97 17.35 15.42
CA MET A 544 -8.34 17.08 15.87
C MET A 544 -8.36 17.12 17.40
N PRO A 545 -9.37 17.73 18.01
CA PRO A 545 -9.48 17.92 19.45
C PRO A 545 -9.46 16.62 20.24
#